data_89e8fa087dc2047cc3908983adfd0f92
#
_entry.id   89e8fa087dc2047cc3908983adfd0f92
#
_cell.length_a   1.000
_cell.length_b   1.000
_cell.length_c   1.000
_cell.angle_alpha   90.00
_cell.angle_beta   90.00
_cell.angle_gamma   90.00
#
_symmetry.space_group_name_H-M   'P 1'
#
loop_
_entity.id
_entity.type
_entity.pdbx_description
1 polymer ?
#
loop_
_entity_poly.entity_id
_entity_poly.type
_entity_poly.pdbx_seq_one_letter_code
_entity_poly.pdbx_strand_id
1 'polypeptide(L)'
;MKIIIILFLTVVTMIACTRSPHLKLNRSEMAYKSEITNYPATSVVDAKSRFESVFKNFHEDATEENIRDLYASSFYFNDTFVILNDIDTLVQHMVKTAGNVELTTVDIHEVIKTETDYYLKWTMHMKFTAVGKEIDSVSMGMSQLRFDENGKVIFHQDYWDGSENLYEHLPLIGRFVKKIKSNL
;
A
#
# COMPACT_ATOMS: atom_id res chain seq x y z
N MET A 1 -5.67 -40.09 27.73
CA MET A 1 -4.72 -39.67 26.71
C MET A 1 -5.29 -38.60 25.77
N LYS A 2 -6.49 -38.73 25.17
CA LYS A 2 -7.09 -37.73 24.28
C LYS A 2 -7.36 -36.36 24.95
N ILE A 3 -7.79 -36.31 26.20
CA ILE A 3 -8.08 -35.07 26.95
C ILE A 3 -6.82 -34.28 27.25
N ILE A 4 -5.71 -34.96 27.56
CA ILE A 4 -4.41 -34.30 27.83
C ILE A 4 -3.83 -33.66 26.57
N ILE A 5 -4.04 -34.29 25.40
CA ILE A 5 -3.59 -33.74 24.10
C ILE A 5 -4.38 -32.48 23.74
N ILE A 6 -5.71 -32.46 24.00
CA ILE A 6 -6.55 -31.29 23.72
C ILE A 6 -6.16 -30.12 24.65
N LEU A 7 -5.89 -30.40 25.94
CA LEU A 7 -5.46 -29.36 26.88
C LEU A 7 -4.07 -28.78 26.50
N PHE A 8 -3.16 -29.62 26.01
CA PHE A 8 -1.85 -29.18 25.56
C PHE A 8 -1.92 -28.34 24.28
N LEU A 9 -2.82 -28.69 23.37
CA LEU A 9 -3.04 -27.91 22.13
C LEU A 9 -3.66 -26.54 22.42
N THR A 10 -4.60 -26.45 23.37
CA THR A 10 -5.21 -25.17 23.77
C THR A 10 -4.23 -24.27 24.53
N VAL A 11 -3.34 -24.83 25.36
CA VAL A 11 -2.29 -24.06 26.05
C VAL A 11 -1.24 -23.54 25.07
N VAL A 12 -0.84 -24.35 24.07
CA VAL A 12 0.09 -23.92 23.02
C VAL A 12 -0.51 -22.82 22.14
N THR A 13 -1.78 -22.89 21.81
CA THR A 13 -2.45 -21.81 21.05
C THR A 13 -2.63 -20.53 21.87
N MET A 14 -2.89 -20.62 23.19
CA MET A 14 -2.94 -19.43 24.05
C MET A 14 -1.55 -18.79 24.23
N ILE A 15 -0.48 -19.58 24.37
CA ILE A 15 0.87 -19.05 24.48
C ILE A 15 1.34 -18.40 23.15
N ALA A 16 0.88 -18.93 22.01
CA ALA A 16 1.15 -18.29 20.69
C ALA A 16 0.42 -16.95 20.53
N CYS A 17 -0.79 -16.81 21.11
CA CYS A 17 -1.53 -15.54 21.12
C CYS A 17 -1.00 -14.53 22.14
N THR A 18 -0.34 -14.97 23.22
CA THR A 18 0.21 -14.06 24.25
C THR A 18 1.63 -13.58 23.96
N ARG A 19 2.33 -14.19 23.01
CA ARG A 19 3.56 -13.61 22.46
C ARG A 19 3.21 -12.53 21.47
N SER A 20 2.86 -11.37 21.99
CA SER A 20 2.77 -10.13 21.23
C SER A 20 4.13 -9.84 20.62
N PRO A 21 4.32 -9.95 19.31
CA PRO A 21 5.58 -9.56 18.70
C PRO A 21 5.55 -8.04 18.50
N HIS A 22 5.62 -7.28 19.59
CA HIS A 22 5.64 -5.81 19.56
C HIS A 22 6.70 -5.24 18.60
N LEU A 23 7.72 -6.01 18.28
CA LEU A 23 8.82 -5.58 17.40
C LEU A 23 8.56 -5.82 15.91
N LYS A 24 7.58 -6.67 15.51
CA LYS A 24 7.33 -6.96 14.08
C LYS A 24 6.14 -6.19 13.51
N LEU A 25 5.30 -5.62 14.36
CA LEU A 25 4.09 -4.89 13.95
C LEU A 25 4.36 -3.46 13.48
N ASN A 26 5.53 -2.91 13.75
CA ASN A 26 5.89 -1.53 13.44
C ASN A 26 6.90 -1.41 12.29
N ARG A 27 6.95 -2.38 11.37
CA ARG A 27 7.91 -2.32 10.25
C ARG A 27 7.72 -1.08 9.40
N SER A 28 6.48 -0.77 9.03
CA SER A 28 6.16 0.42 8.23
C SER A 28 6.41 1.71 9.01
N GLU A 29 6.05 1.77 10.30
CA GLU A 29 6.32 2.93 11.15
C GLU A 29 7.82 3.17 11.32
N MET A 30 8.60 2.12 11.56
CA MET A 30 10.05 2.23 11.71
C MET A 30 10.71 2.70 10.41
N ALA A 31 10.32 2.12 9.27
CA ALA A 31 10.80 2.53 7.96
C ALA A 31 10.42 3.99 7.67
N TYR A 32 9.16 4.37 7.89
CA TYR A 32 8.71 5.75 7.73
C TYR A 32 9.53 6.73 8.57
N LYS A 33 9.71 6.45 9.89
CA LYS A 33 10.47 7.32 10.79
C LYS A 33 11.95 7.41 10.45
N SER A 34 12.54 6.35 9.94
CA SER A 34 13.94 6.36 9.51
C SER A 34 14.13 7.13 8.21
N GLU A 35 13.15 7.06 7.30
CA GLU A 35 13.27 7.63 5.96
C GLU A 35 12.76 9.07 5.86
N ILE A 36 11.72 9.46 6.61
CA ILE A 36 11.09 10.79 6.47
C ILE A 36 12.07 11.96 6.68
N THR A 37 13.11 11.75 7.49
CA THR A 37 14.16 12.75 7.74
C THR A 37 15.29 12.74 6.71
N ASN A 38 15.39 11.69 5.89
CA ASN A 38 16.44 11.54 4.89
C ASN A 38 16.14 12.31 3.60
N TYR A 39 14.87 12.69 3.39
CA TYR A 39 14.43 13.38 2.18
C TYR A 39 14.07 14.83 2.49
N PRO A 40 14.47 15.79 1.62
CA PRO A 40 14.16 17.21 1.80
C PRO A 40 12.64 17.46 1.71
N ALA A 41 12.24 18.67 2.10
CA ALA A 41 10.89 19.16 1.83
C ALA A 41 10.60 19.16 0.33
N THR A 42 9.32 18.97 -0.03
CA THR A 42 8.90 18.89 -1.42
C THR A 42 9.14 20.20 -2.18
N SER A 43 9.60 20.10 -3.41
CA SER A 43 9.54 21.19 -4.39
C SER A 43 8.09 21.50 -4.78
N VAL A 44 7.86 22.68 -5.36
CA VAL A 44 6.52 23.07 -5.87
C VAL A 44 6.33 22.47 -7.25
N VAL A 45 5.33 21.59 -7.38
CA VAL A 45 4.99 20.88 -8.62
C VAL A 45 3.48 20.78 -8.79
N ASP A 46 3.01 20.44 -9.99
CA ASP A 46 1.66 19.92 -10.18
C ASP A 46 1.60 18.45 -9.74
N ALA A 47 1.46 18.26 -8.42
CA ALA A 47 1.48 16.93 -7.80
C ALA A 47 0.36 16.02 -8.33
N LYS A 48 -0.80 16.59 -8.67
CA LYS A 48 -1.92 15.84 -9.24
C LYS A 48 -1.55 15.27 -10.60
N SER A 49 -1.11 16.11 -11.53
CA SER A 49 -0.73 15.67 -12.88
C SER A 49 0.43 14.66 -12.83
N ARG A 50 1.43 14.89 -11.97
CA ARG A 50 2.54 13.95 -11.81
C ARG A 50 2.09 12.59 -11.29
N PHE A 51 1.22 12.55 -10.28
CA PHE A 51 0.69 11.29 -9.76
C PHE A 51 -0.21 10.58 -10.79
N GLU A 52 -1.09 11.32 -11.44
CA GLU A 52 -2.02 10.78 -12.45
C GLU A 52 -1.30 10.16 -13.65
N SER A 53 -0.06 10.57 -13.97
CA SER A 53 0.71 10.00 -15.09
C SER A 53 0.99 8.50 -14.97
N VAL A 54 0.89 7.93 -13.79
CA VAL A 54 1.06 6.48 -13.53
C VAL A 54 -0.19 5.86 -12.93
N PHE A 55 -0.91 6.59 -12.07
CA PHE A 55 -1.92 5.98 -11.21
C PHE A 55 -3.36 6.18 -11.70
N LYS A 56 -3.62 7.11 -12.63
CA LYS A 56 -5.00 7.39 -13.10
C LYS A 56 -5.67 6.17 -13.70
N ASN A 57 -4.99 5.51 -14.63
CA ASN A 57 -5.36 4.21 -15.20
C ASN A 57 -4.21 3.25 -14.99
N PHE A 58 -3.98 2.82 -13.77
CA PHE A 58 -2.78 2.09 -13.38
C PHE A 58 -2.51 0.86 -14.25
N HIS A 59 -3.57 0.15 -14.69
CA HIS A 59 -3.44 -1.00 -15.59
C HIS A 59 -2.77 -0.63 -16.93
N GLU A 60 -3.04 0.55 -17.46
CA GLU A 60 -2.53 1.04 -18.75
C GLU A 60 -1.29 1.91 -18.59
N ASP A 61 -1.27 2.79 -17.55
CA ASP A 61 -0.29 3.86 -17.40
C ASP A 61 0.96 3.43 -16.61
N ALA A 62 0.91 2.33 -15.83
CA ALA A 62 2.07 1.85 -15.07
C ALA A 62 3.08 1.12 -15.96
N THR A 63 3.60 1.83 -16.95
CA THR A 63 4.67 1.38 -17.83
C THR A 63 6.05 1.66 -17.23
N GLU A 64 7.07 0.94 -17.67
CA GLU A 64 8.46 1.21 -17.25
C GLU A 64 8.86 2.67 -17.50
N GLU A 65 8.49 3.23 -18.67
CA GLU A 65 8.79 4.60 -19.05
C GLU A 65 8.16 5.60 -18.07
N ASN A 66 6.86 5.50 -17.83
CA ASN A 66 6.12 6.41 -16.95
C ASN A 66 6.60 6.33 -15.49
N ILE A 67 6.89 5.11 -15.02
CA ILE A 67 7.39 4.90 -13.66
C ILE A 67 8.78 5.55 -13.49
N ARG A 68 9.69 5.34 -14.44
CA ARG A 68 11.02 5.95 -14.42
C ARG A 68 10.98 7.46 -14.62
N ASP A 69 9.96 7.99 -15.31
CA ASP A 69 9.76 9.44 -15.40
C ASP A 69 9.21 10.00 -14.08
N LEU A 70 8.32 9.32 -13.42
CA LEU A 70 7.70 9.78 -12.16
C LEU A 70 8.68 9.74 -10.98
N TYR A 71 9.50 8.68 -10.83
CA TYR A 71 10.35 8.48 -9.66
C TYR A 71 11.81 8.90 -9.89
N ALA A 72 12.43 9.46 -8.86
CA ALA A 72 13.86 9.71 -8.83
C ALA A 72 14.67 8.40 -8.74
N SER A 73 15.99 8.47 -8.93
CA SER A 73 16.87 7.30 -8.76
C SER A 73 17.04 6.86 -7.29
N SER A 74 16.85 7.80 -6.36
CA SER A 74 16.87 7.56 -4.92
C SER A 74 15.53 8.02 -4.35
N PHE A 75 14.76 7.11 -3.78
CA PHE A 75 13.44 7.38 -3.23
C PHE A 75 13.10 6.40 -2.11
N TYR A 76 12.07 6.73 -1.36
CA TYR A 76 11.32 5.80 -0.49
C TYR A 76 9.93 5.58 -1.08
N PHE A 77 9.51 4.33 -1.15
CA PHE A 77 8.16 3.93 -1.57
C PHE A 77 7.57 2.92 -0.60
N ASN A 78 6.33 3.13 -0.19
CA ASN A 78 5.57 2.20 0.64
C ASN A 78 4.08 2.27 0.27
N ASP A 79 3.58 1.23 -0.39
CA ASP A 79 2.17 1.07 -0.77
C ASP A 79 1.34 0.29 0.25
N THR A 80 1.86 0.10 1.48
CA THR A 80 1.36 -0.74 2.56
C THR A 80 1.68 -2.23 2.42
N PHE A 81 1.95 -2.75 1.23
CA PHE A 81 2.34 -4.14 0.99
C PHE A 81 3.84 -4.33 0.95
N VAL A 82 4.53 -3.42 0.26
CA VAL A 82 5.98 -3.46 0.07
C VAL A 82 6.62 -2.12 0.46
N ILE A 83 7.90 -2.19 0.82
CA ILE A 83 8.76 -1.03 1.03
C ILE A 83 9.93 -1.17 0.06
N LEU A 84 10.09 -0.21 -0.85
CA LEU A 84 11.08 -0.23 -1.92
C LEU A 84 11.85 1.10 -1.98
N ASN A 85 13.10 1.03 -2.42
CA ASN A 85 13.99 2.17 -2.64
C ASN A 85 14.92 1.98 -3.85
N ASP A 86 14.63 0.97 -4.67
CA ASP A 86 15.34 0.64 -5.89
C ASP A 86 14.40 0.73 -7.08
N ILE A 87 14.79 1.49 -8.12
CA ILE A 87 13.93 1.81 -9.24
C ILE A 87 13.59 0.58 -10.11
N ASP A 88 14.51 -0.35 -10.28
CA ASP A 88 14.28 -1.53 -11.09
C ASP A 88 13.31 -2.47 -10.39
N THR A 89 13.45 -2.60 -9.07
CA THR A 89 12.51 -3.36 -8.23
C THR A 89 11.12 -2.71 -8.22
N LEU A 90 11.03 -1.38 -8.16
CA LEU A 90 9.75 -0.66 -8.24
C LEU A 90 9.07 -0.87 -9.58
N VAL A 91 9.79 -0.73 -10.68
CA VAL A 91 9.28 -0.99 -12.04
C VAL A 91 8.74 -2.42 -12.15
N GLN A 92 9.52 -3.41 -11.73
CA GLN A 92 9.08 -4.81 -11.75
C GLN A 92 7.82 -5.02 -10.91
N HIS A 93 7.76 -4.42 -9.72
CA HIS A 93 6.59 -4.51 -8.83
C HIS A 93 5.34 -3.90 -9.47
N MET A 94 5.43 -2.66 -9.96
CA MET A 94 4.29 -1.94 -10.51
C MET A 94 3.81 -2.55 -11.84
N VAL A 95 4.70 -2.83 -12.78
CA VAL A 95 4.35 -3.45 -14.06
C VAL A 95 3.72 -4.83 -13.87
N LYS A 96 4.28 -5.63 -12.96
CA LYS A 96 3.69 -6.95 -12.62
C LYS A 96 2.31 -6.79 -11.98
N THR A 97 2.13 -5.82 -11.08
CA THR A 97 0.84 -5.55 -10.42
C THR A 97 -0.18 -5.08 -11.44
N ALA A 98 0.18 -4.15 -12.33
CA ALA A 98 -0.67 -3.67 -13.42
C ALA A 98 -1.10 -4.82 -14.36
N GLY A 99 -0.20 -5.75 -14.67
CA GLY A 99 -0.51 -6.93 -15.51
C GLY A 99 -1.41 -7.97 -14.83
N ASN A 100 -1.57 -7.92 -13.51
CA ASN A 100 -2.39 -8.88 -12.75
C ASN A 100 -3.79 -8.34 -12.40
N VAL A 101 -4.10 -7.10 -12.72
CA VAL A 101 -5.41 -6.47 -12.50
C VAL A 101 -6.12 -6.29 -13.83
N GLU A 102 -7.44 -6.40 -13.83
CA GLU A 102 -8.28 -6.17 -15.02
C GLU A 102 -8.58 -4.67 -15.17
N LEU A 103 -8.68 -3.98 -14.05
CA LEU A 103 -8.91 -2.54 -13.96
C LEU A 103 -8.30 -2.02 -12.67
N THR A 104 -7.63 -0.88 -12.75
CA THR A 104 -7.34 -0.05 -11.57
C THR A 104 -7.34 1.40 -12.01
N THR A 105 -8.27 2.17 -11.47
CA THR A 105 -8.36 3.62 -11.68
C THR A 105 -8.29 4.35 -10.36
N VAL A 106 -7.65 5.52 -10.36
CA VAL A 106 -7.55 6.38 -9.18
C VAL A 106 -8.10 7.78 -9.51
N ASP A 107 -9.11 8.20 -8.74
CA ASP A 107 -9.70 9.54 -8.81
C ASP A 107 -9.21 10.39 -7.65
N ILE A 108 -8.50 11.48 -7.94
CA ILE A 108 -7.98 12.42 -6.93
C ILE A 108 -9.03 13.47 -6.63
N HIS A 109 -9.47 13.52 -5.37
CA HIS A 109 -10.49 14.45 -4.88
C HIS A 109 -9.89 15.74 -4.33
N GLU A 110 -8.73 15.66 -3.69
CA GLU A 110 -8.12 16.79 -3.01
C GLU A 110 -6.59 16.65 -3.01
N VAL A 111 -5.91 17.75 -3.21
CA VAL A 111 -4.45 17.87 -3.06
C VAL A 111 -4.17 18.92 -1.99
N ILE A 112 -3.53 18.49 -0.92
CA ILE A 112 -3.14 19.33 0.21
C ILE A 112 -1.61 19.48 0.18
N LYS A 113 -1.11 20.70 0.05
CA LYS A 113 0.32 21.01 0.17
C LYS A 113 0.61 21.57 1.56
N THR A 114 1.58 20.98 2.24
CA THR A 114 2.17 21.51 3.47
C THR A 114 3.53 22.17 3.18
N GLU A 115 4.26 22.54 4.19
CA GLU A 115 5.64 23.02 4.03
C GLU A 115 6.57 21.94 3.49
N THR A 116 6.33 20.69 3.86
CA THR A 116 7.24 19.56 3.57
C THR A 116 6.68 18.53 2.59
N ASP A 117 5.37 18.40 2.46
CA ASP A 117 4.75 17.27 1.78
C ASP A 117 3.54 17.71 0.93
N TYR A 118 3.19 16.89 -0.06
CA TYR A 118 1.87 16.84 -0.66
C TYR A 118 1.09 15.65 -0.11
N TYR A 119 -0.21 15.82 0.12
CA TYR A 119 -1.16 14.76 0.46
C TYR A 119 -2.26 14.74 -0.59
N LEU A 120 -2.39 13.62 -1.28
CA LEU A 120 -3.38 13.40 -2.33
C LEU A 120 -4.44 12.44 -1.78
N LYS A 121 -5.67 12.94 -1.57
CA LYS A 121 -6.82 12.10 -1.22
C LYS A 121 -7.45 11.53 -2.47
N TRP A 122 -7.69 10.24 -2.47
CA TRP A 122 -8.19 9.54 -3.64
C TRP A 122 -9.20 8.45 -3.32
N THR A 123 -9.96 8.08 -4.35
CA THR A 123 -10.71 6.82 -4.43
C THR A 123 -10.09 5.96 -5.51
N MET A 124 -9.83 4.70 -5.20
CA MET A 124 -9.34 3.69 -6.13
C MET A 124 -10.44 2.66 -6.40
N HIS A 125 -10.72 2.41 -7.67
CA HIS A 125 -11.54 1.29 -8.11
C HIS A 125 -10.63 0.22 -8.71
N MET A 126 -10.72 -1.02 -8.21
CA MET A 126 -9.86 -2.11 -8.60
C MET A 126 -10.66 -3.38 -8.88
N LYS A 127 -10.38 -4.00 -10.06
CA LYS A 127 -10.91 -5.32 -10.43
C LYS A 127 -9.77 -6.28 -10.70
N PHE A 128 -9.83 -7.43 -10.08
CA PHE A 128 -8.82 -8.47 -10.25
C PHE A 128 -9.36 -9.84 -9.84
N THR A 129 -8.71 -10.90 -10.30
CA THR A 129 -9.04 -12.26 -9.90
C THR A 129 -8.05 -12.79 -8.86
N ALA A 130 -8.54 -13.20 -7.69
CA ALA A 130 -7.74 -13.85 -6.67
C ALA A 130 -8.35 -15.19 -6.25
N VAL A 131 -7.51 -16.26 -6.31
CA VAL A 131 -7.91 -17.64 -5.94
C VAL A 131 -9.18 -18.08 -6.68
N GLY A 132 -9.27 -17.75 -8.00
CA GLY A 132 -10.41 -18.10 -8.85
C GLY A 132 -11.71 -17.35 -8.56
N LYS A 133 -11.65 -16.25 -7.81
CA LYS A 133 -12.79 -15.38 -7.53
C LYS A 133 -12.50 -14.00 -8.06
N GLU A 134 -13.44 -13.45 -8.84
CA GLU A 134 -13.44 -12.05 -9.25
C GLU A 134 -13.72 -11.14 -8.04
N ILE A 135 -12.90 -10.11 -7.90
CA ILE A 135 -12.98 -9.08 -6.85
C ILE A 135 -13.17 -7.75 -7.55
N ASP A 136 -14.24 -7.06 -7.18
CA ASP A 136 -14.55 -5.68 -7.57
C ASP A 136 -14.62 -4.85 -6.28
N SER A 137 -13.66 -3.92 -6.12
CA SER A 137 -13.45 -3.21 -4.86
C SER A 137 -13.23 -1.72 -5.10
N VAL A 138 -13.85 -0.91 -4.24
CA VAL A 138 -13.65 0.54 -4.22
C VAL A 138 -13.08 0.92 -2.85
N SER A 139 -11.93 1.57 -2.85
CA SER A 139 -11.25 2.00 -1.62
C SER A 139 -10.95 3.49 -1.62
N MET A 140 -10.93 4.06 -0.44
CA MET A 140 -10.45 5.42 -0.20
C MET A 140 -9.07 5.37 0.45
N GLY A 141 -8.23 6.32 0.08
CA GLY A 141 -6.89 6.41 0.64
C GLY A 141 -6.29 7.79 0.48
N MET A 142 -5.04 7.86 0.87
CA MET A 142 -4.23 9.07 0.78
C MET A 142 -2.78 8.69 0.53
N SER A 143 -2.13 9.39 -0.41
CA SER A 143 -0.69 9.30 -0.64
C SER A 143 -0.01 10.54 -0.11
N GLN A 144 1.06 10.37 0.69
CA GLN A 144 2.00 11.41 1.09
C GLN A 144 3.18 11.38 0.13
N LEU A 145 3.46 12.50 -0.52
CA LEU A 145 4.47 12.61 -1.55
C LEU A 145 5.44 13.78 -1.29
N ARG A 146 6.71 13.58 -1.66
CA ARG A 146 7.68 14.66 -1.86
C ARG A 146 8.29 14.54 -3.24
N PHE A 147 8.54 15.67 -3.85
CA PHE A 147 9.14 15.79 -5.17
C PHE A 147 10.46 16.54 -5.09
N ASP A 148 11.42 16.14 -5.90
CA ASP A 148 12.65 16.90 -6.12
C ASP A 148 12.42 18.11 -7.04
N GLU A 149 13.50 18.86 -7.32
CA GLU A 149 13.47 20.06 -8.19
C GLU A 149 13.12 19.73 -9.65
N ASN A 150 13.27 18.47 -10.07
CA ASN A 150 12.91 17.99 -11.42
C ASN A 150 11.46 17.46 -11.48
N GLY A 151 10.71 17.54 -10.36
CA GLY A 151 9.35 17.03 -10.27
C GLY A 151 9.28 15.51 -10.18
N LYS A 152 10.35 14.83 -9.77
CA LYS A 152 10.37 13.38 -9.53
C LYS A 152 10.07 13.06 -8.08
N VAL A 153 9.31 11.99 -7.86
CA VAL A 153 8.99 11.51 -6.52
C VAL A 153 10.24 10.98 -5.83
N ILE A 154 10.54 11.54 -4.66
CA ILE A 154 11.62 11.10 -3.76
C ILE A 154 11.08 10.42 -2.50
N PHE A 155 9.81 10.66 -2.15
CA PHE A 155 9.16 10.03 -1.01
C PHE A 155 7.71 9.75 -1.34
N HIS A 156 7.25 8.50 -1.13
CA HIS A 156 5.88 8.05 -1.36
C HIS A 156 5.45 7.11 -0.24
N GLN A 157 4.43 7.48 0.50
CA GLN A 157 3.80 6.67 1.53
C GLN A 157 2.30 6.65 1.32
N ASP A 158 1.74 5.47 1.13
CA ASP A 158 0.29 5.28 1.06
C ASP A 158 -0.32 4.96 2.41
N TYR A 159 -1.55 5.41 2.59
CA TYR A 159 -2.44 5.14 3.71
C TYR A 159 -3.81 4.76 3.17
N TRP A 160 -4.22 3.51 3.32
CA TRP A 160 -5.52 3.03 2.87
C TRP A 160 -5.99 1.81 3.66
N ASP A 161 -7.30 1.53 3.63
CA ASP A 161 -7.86 0.37 4.33
C ASP A 161 -7.80 -0.89 3.47
N GLY A 162 -6.69 -1.60 3.56
CA GLY A 162 -6.53 -2.92 2.94
C GLY A 162 -7.40 -4.01 3.56
N SER A 163 -7.92 -3.81 4.78
CA SER A 163 -8.77 -4.80 5.44
C SER A 163 -10.09 -4.95 4.69
N GLU A 164 -10.82 -3.85 4.51
CA GLU A 164 -12.12 -3.84 3.85
C GLU A 164 -11.98 -4.09 2.35
N ASN A 165 -10.99 -3.47 1.73
CA ASN A 165 -10.89 -3.39 0.28
C ASN A 165 -10.17 -4.58 -0.37
N LEU A 166 -9.38 -5.34 0.38
CA LEU A 166 -8.68 -6.51 -0.12
C LEU A 166 -8.95 -7.76 0.73
N TYR A 167 -8.58 -7.73 2.03
CA TYR A 167 -8.54 -8.96 2.82
C TYR A 167 -9.92 -9.57 3.05
N GLU A 168 -10.98 -8.75 3.15
CA GLU A 168 -12.36 -9.25 3.29
C GLU A 168 -12.90 -9.96 2.05
N HIS A 169 -12.32 -9.71 0.89
CA HIS A 169 -12.69 -10.33 -0.37
C HIS A 169 -11.98 -11.67 -0.62
N LEU A 170 -10.85 -11.91 0.07
CA LEU A 170 -10.10 -13.14 -0.12
C LEU A 170 -10.82 -14.36 0.47
N PRO A 171 -10.84 -15.51 -0.22
CA PRO A 171 -11.41 -16.75 0.29
C PRO A 171 -10.77 -17.14 1.63
N LEU A 172 -11.55 -17.65 2.56
CA LEU A 172 -11.20 -18.04 3.96
C LEU A 172 -10.80 -16.86 4.84
N ILE A 173 -9.82 -16.05 4.44
CA ILE A 173 -9.33 -14.89 5.19
C ILE A 173 -10.46 -13.87 5.39
N GLY A 174 -11.24 -13.58 4.34
CA GLY A 174 -12.31 -12.61 4.39
C GLY A 174 -13.40 -12.96 5.42
N ARG A 175 -13.75 -14.25 5.55
CA ARG A 175 -14.70 -14.67 6.59
C ARG A 175 -14.16 -14.43 8.00
N PHE A 176 -12.88 -14.64 8.19
CA PHE A 176 -12.21 -14.45 9.48
C PHE A 176 -12.10 -12.96 9.84
N VAL A 177 -11.69 -12.12 8.88
CA VAL A 177 -11.63 -10.65 9.06
C VAL A 177 -13.03 -10.09 9.39
N LYS A 178 -14.06 -10.45 8.61
CA LYS A 178 -15.45 -10.03 8.85
C LYS A 178 -15.95 -10.45 10.24
N LYS A 179 -15.62 -11.68 10.68
CA LYS A 179 -15.98 -12.16 12.01
C LYS A 179 -15.29 -11.37 13.12
N ILE A 180 -14.01 -10.99 12.94
CA ILE A 180 -13.32 -10.14 13.92
C ILE A 180 -14.00 -8.77 13.99
N LYS A 181 -14.20 -8.11 12.84
CA LYS A 181 -14.83 -6.77 12.78
C LYS A 181 -16.24 -6.75 13.36
N SER A 182 -17.02 -7.82 13.18
CA SER A 182 -18.38 -7.90 13.73
C SER A 182 -18.44 -8.09 15.26
N ASN A 183 -17.32 -8.38 15.90
CA ASN A 183 -17.22 -8.57 17.36
C ASN A 183 -16.49 -7.40 18.06
N LEU A 184 -16.08 -6.36 17.32
CA LEU A 184 -15.53 -5.10 17.85
C LEU A 184 -16.61 -4.05 18.01
#